data_496fce15721478bb887dec976a20dccf
#
_entry.id   496fce15721478bb887dec976a20dccf
#
_cell.length_a   1.000
_cell.length_b   1.000
_cell.length_c   1.000
_cell.angle_alpha   90.00
_cell.angle_beta   90.00
_cell.angle_gamma   90.00
#
_symmetry.space_group_name_H-M   'P 1'
#
loop_
_entity.id
_entity.type
_entity.pdbx_description
1 polymer ?
#
loop_
_entity_poly.entity_id
_entity_poly.type
_entity_poly.pdbx_seq_one_letter_code
_entity_poly.pdbx_strand_id
1 'polypeptide(L)'
;MKKIILLFTIILGFNLFSDNLKNNEMANISSYDEFFQKVKQLEEKIKNGDKKAINNLGNLYAKNENSRNIPKAKEYYRLAIKNGSEIASKNLEIANKLPKLCPERAICENWTTIRFVEEDGKIEKMVIRGFPVDKEEVTETEKQEIREEIEYLLNIFFENEEFEIIGYTDETEKNKKKLSLSRAEKMAEFLKQNGLRKDIKITKMIGKGSENPIDTNDTVEGRYNNRRVEILLKNGKVKKIDISNLLNQLKDE
;
A
#
# COMPACT_ATOMS: atom_id res chain seq x y z
N MET A 1 30.12 -5.03 4.17
CA MET A 1 29.95 -5.78 2.91
C MET A 1 28.85 -6.87 2.94
N LYS A 2 28.16 -7.16 4.06
CA LYS A 2 27.11 -8.22 4.13
C LYS A 2 25.65 -7.74 4.04
N LYS A 3 25.39 -6.44 3.92
CA LYS A 3 24.01 -5.88 3.85
C LYS A 3 23.49 -5.54 2.43
N ILE A 4 24.33 -5.71 1.41
CA ILE A 4 23.97 -5.43 0.00
C ILE A 4 23.39 -6.67 -0.70
N ILE A 5 23.59 -7.86 -0.14
CA ILE A 5 23.18 -9.13 -0.79
C ILE A 5 21.68 -9.41 -0.67
N LEU A 6 20.96 -8.77 0.26
CA LEU A 6 19.51 -9.02 0.44
C LEU A 6 18.61 -8.35 -0.60
N LEU A 7 19.16 -7.44 -1.44
CA LEU A 7 18.40 -6.82 -2.54
C LEU A 7 18.36 -7.68 -3.81
N PHE A 8 19.14 -8.74 -3.89
CA PHE A 8 19.28 -9.54 -5.12
C PHE A 8 18.31 -10.71 -5.26
N THR A 9 17.63 -11.12 -4.21
CA THR A 9 16.73 -12.29 -4.25
C THR A 9 15.32 -11.97 -4.74
N ILE A 10 14.96 -10.70 -4.87
CA ILE A 10 13.62 -10.28 -5.36
C ILE A 10 13.53 -10.28 -6.90
N ILE A 11 14.66 -10.25 -7.60
CA ILE A 11 14.68 -10.15 -9.08
C ILE A 11 14.43 -11.50 -9.79
N LEU A 12 14.56 -12.62 -9.12
CA LEU A 12 14.45 -13.96 -9.75
C LEU A 12 13.02 -14.53 -9.81
N GLY A 13 12.04 -13.90 -9.16
CA GLY A 13 10.63 -14.34 -9.18
C GLY A 13 9.81 -13.92 -10.41
N PHE A 14 10.34 -13.04 -11.25
CA PHE A 14 9.55 -12.37 -12.32
C PHE A 14 9.46 -13.11 -13.66
N ASN A 15 10.10 -14.27 -13.83
CA ASN A 15 10.13 -14.96 -15.12
C ASN A 15 9.01 -15.99 -15.34
N LEU A 16 8.00 -16.10 -14.47
CA LEU A 16 6.98 -17.15 -14.57
C LEU A 16 5.53 -16.66 -14.85
N PHE A 17 5.31 -15.37 -15.14
CA PHE A 17 3.96 -14.83 -15.36
C PHE A 17 3.68 -14.27 -16.75
N SER A 18 4.45 -14.63 -17.80
CA SER A 18 4.35 -13.96 -19.11
C SER A 18 3.39 -14.56 -20.13
N ASP A 19 2.56 -15.58 -19.83
CA ASP A 19 1.90 -16.34 -20.90
C ASP A 19 0.39 -16.14 -21.13
N ASN A 20 -0.29 -15.15 -20.52
CA ASN A 20 -1.75 -15.07 -20.69
C ASN A 20 -2.39 -13.69 -20.87
N LEU A 21 -1.84 -12.78 -21.66
CA LEU A 21 -2.53 -11.50 -21.93
C LEU A 21 -2.36 -11.07 -23.41
N LYS A 22 -3.44 -10.92 -24.17
CA LYS A 22 -3.42 -10.54 -25.60
C LYS A 22 -4.11 -9.22 -25.88
N ASN A 23 -3.43 -8.38 -26.68
CA ASN A 23 -3.88 -7.28 -27.53
C ASN A 23 -4.04 -5.82 -27.01
N ASN A 24 -4.28 -5.52 -25.73
CA ASN A 24 -4.12 -4.15 -25.20
C ASN A 24 -2.77 -3.97 -24.47
N GLU A 25 -1.99 -4.98 -24.44
CA GLU A 25 -0.79 -5.18 -23.62
C GLU A 25 0.49 -4.63 -24.24
N MET A 26 0.60 -4.59 -25.58
CA MET A 26 1.87 -4.21 -26.23
C MET A 26 2.30 -2.76 -25.96
N ALA A 27 1.37 -1.83 -25.84
CA ALA A 27 1.70 -0.43 -25.51
C ALA A 27 2.12 -0.28 -24.02
N ASN A 28 1.54 -1.07 -23.13
CA ASN A 28 1.92 -1.11 -21.73
C ASN A 28 3.25 -1.82 -21.50
N ILE A 29 3.52 -2.93 -22.18
CA ILE A 29 4.78 -3.69 -22.09
C ILE A 29 5.99 -2.81 -22.43
N SER A 30 5.90 -1.99 -23.48
CA SER A 30 6.98 -1.07 -23.88
C SER A 30 7.32 -0.06 -22.79
N SER A 31 6.34 0.49 -22.09
CA SER A 31 6.57 1.47 -21.02
C SER A 31 7.12 0.80 -19.73
N TYR A 32 6.77 -0.45 -19.47
CA TYR A 32 7.30 -1.26 -18.38
C TYR A 32 8.76 -1.61 -18.60
N ASP A 33 9.11 -2.10 -19.79
CA ASP A 33 10.48 -2.45 -20.13
C ASP A 33 11.40 -1.22 -20.02
N GLU A 34 10.96 -0.05 -20.45
CA GLU A 34 11.70 1.20 -20.32
C GLU A 34 11.91 1.58 -18.85
N PHE A 35 10.88 1.46 -18.01
CA PHE A 35 10.97 1.72 -16.59
C PHE A 35 12.02 0.80 -15.93
N PHE A 36 11.95 -0.51 -16.16
CA PHE A 36 12.88 -1.46 -15.58
C PHE A 36 14.32 -1.27 -16.10
N GLN A 37 14.50 -0.87 -17.34
CA GLN A 37 15.83 -0.52 -17.88
C GLN A 37 16.41 0.70 -17.15
N LYS A 38 15.60 1.74 -16.90
CA LYS A 38 16.02 2.91 -16.13
C LYS A 38 16.36 2.56 -14.67
N VAL A 39 15.56 1.69 -14.04
CA VAL A 39 15.84 1.18 -12.69
C VAL A 39 17.22 0.50 -12.66
N LYS A 40 17.48 -0.45 -13.58
CA LYS A 40 18.77 -1.15 -13.67
C LYS A 40 19.95 -0.20 -13.87
N GLN A 41 19.80 0.78 -14.75
CA GLN A 41 20.85 1.78 -15.00
C GLN A 41 21.18 2.60 -13.75
N LEU A 42 20.16 3.02 -12.99
CA LEU A 42 20.38 3.78 -11.75
C LEU A 42 20.98 2.89 -10.65
N GLU A 43 20.55 1.64 -10.53
CA GLU A 43 21.13 0.68 -9.59
C GLU A 43 22.60 0.39 -9.89
N GLU A 44 22.97 0.31 -11.18
CA GLU A 44 24.35 0.15 -11.58
C GLU A 44 25.20 1.38 -11.24
N LYS A 45 24.70 2.60 -11.46
CA LYS A 45 25.33 3.84 -11.01
C LYS A 45 25.54 3.86 -9.49
N ILE A 46 24.54 3.44 -8.71
CA ILE A 46 24.65 3.33 -7.24
C ILE A 46 25.77 2.35 -6.86
N LYS A 47 25.85 1.19 -7.52
CA LYS A 47 26.94 0.20 -7.28
C LYS A 47 28.32 0.79 -7.56
N ASN A 48 28.41 1.66 -8.58
CA ASN A 48 29.65 2.34 -8.96
C ASN A 48 29.94 3.59 -8.10
N GLY A 49 29.17 3.81 -7.02
CA GLY A 49 29.43 4.86 -6.04
C GLY A 49 28.71 6.19 -6.32
N ASP A 50 27.89 6.26 -7.33
CA ASP A 50 27.08 7.47 -7.61
C ASP A 50 25.93 7.58 -6.61
N LYS A 51 26.13 8.38 -5.55
CA LYS A 51 25.14 8.59 -4.50
C LYS A 51 23.92 9.40 -4.97
N LYS A 52 24.09 10.24 -6.00
CA LYS A 52 22.99 11.04 -6.58
C LYS A 52 21.95 10.16 -7.27
N ALA A 53 22.37 9.04 -7.84
CA ALA A 53 21.48 8.07 -8.45
C ALA A 53 20.45 7.49 -7.47
N ILE A 54 20.69 7.54 -6.15
CA ILE A 54 19.74 7.07 -5.13
C ILE A 54 18.50 7.97 -5.11
N ASN A 55 18.68 9.30 -5.07
CA ASN A 55 17.58 10.25 -5.15
C ASN A 55 16.82 10.14 -6.47
N ASN A 56 17.56 10.02 -7.58
CA ASN A 56 16.97 9.91 -8.91
C ASN A 56 16.16 8.61 -9.09
N LEU A 57 16.55 7.54 -8.43
CA LEU A 57 15.76 6.31 -8.38
C LEU A 57 14.45 6.51 -7.58
N GLY A 58 14.50 7.28 -6.49
CA GLY A 58 13.29 7.73 -5.79
C GLY A 58 12.34 8.52 -6.70
N ASN A 59 12.87 9.47 -7.48
CA ASN A 59 12.09 10.24 -8.44
C ASN A 59 11.49 9.37 -9.55
N LEU A 60 12.24 8.38 -10.03
CA LEU A 60 11.73 7.45 -11.04
C LEU A 60 10.49 6.68 -10.54
N TYR A 61 10.53 6.17 -9.30
CA TYR A 61 9.38 5.52 -8.68
C TYR A 61 8.21 6.47 -8.39
N ALA A 62 8.49 7.75 -8.07
CA ALA A 62 7.44 8.72 -7.77
C ALA A 62 6.74 9.25 -9.02
N LYS A 63 7.48 9.46 -10.12
CA LYS A 63 6.98 10.15 -11.33
C LYS A 63 6.37 9.20 -12.36
N ASN A 64 6.71 7.92 -12.35
CA ASN A 64 6.21 6.99 -13.37
C ASN A 64 4.70 6.78 -13.24
N GLU A 65 3.95 7.09 -14.28
CA GLU A 65 2.48 7.03 -14.27
C GLU A 65 1.95 5.60 -14.13
N ASN A 66 2.61 4.64 -14.78
CA ASN A 66 2.17 3.25 -14.83
C ASN A 66 2.69 2.40 -13.65
N SER A 67 3.83 2.81 -13.06
CA SER A 67 4.53 2.05 -12.02
C SER A 67 4.82 2.92 -10.79
N ARG A 68 3.97 3.93 -10.53
CA ARG A 68 4.16 4.86 -9.41
C ARG A 68 4.11 4.11 -8.09
N ASN A 69 5.17 4.22 -7.32
CA ASN A 69 5.31 3.61 -6.01
C ASN A 69 5.87 4.63 -5.02
N ILE A 70 4.99 5.38 -4.39
CA ILE A 70 5.37 6.44 -3.44
C ILE A 70 6.07 5.88 -2.20
N PRO A 71 5.67 4.76 -1.58
CA PRO A 71 6.43 4.13 -0.51
C PRO A 71 7.86 3.81 -0.91
N LYS A 72 8.05 3.19 -2.08
CA LYS A 72 9.38 2.86 -2.59
C LYS A 72 10.23 4.11 -2.86
N ALA A 73 9.61 5.15 -3.42
CA ALA A 73 10.26 6.45 -3.60
C ALA A 73 10.75 7.03 -2.26
N LYS A 74 9.91 6.99 -1.21
CA LYS A 74 10.27 7.46 0.14
C LYS A 74 11.42 6.66 0.74
N GLU A 75 11.50 5.35 0.52
CA GLU A 75 12.65 4.54 0.95
C GLU A 75 13.95 5.04 0.33
N TYR A 76 13.94 5.29 -0.99
CA TYR A 76 15.12 5.81 -1.68
C TYR A 76 15.47 7.24 -1.25
N TYR A 77 14.49 8.12 -1.01
CA TYR A 77 14.79 9.46 -0.48
C TYR A 77 15.42 9.39 0.92
N ARG A 78 14.90 8.55 1.83
CA ARG A 78 15.52 8.34 3.14
C ARG A 78 16.95 7.79 3.02
N LEU A 79 17.19 6.88 2.09
CA LEU A 79 18.51 6.34 1.81
C LEU A 79 19.44 7.42 1.24
N ALA A 80 18.95 8.27 0.33
CA ALA A 80 19.72 9.38 -0.23
C ALA A 80 20.08 10.41 0.84
N ILE A 81 19.14 10.78 1.74
CA ILE A 81 19.39 11.65 2.89
C ILE A 81 20.51 11.08 3.77
N LYS A 82 20.44 9.78 4.08
CA LYS A 82 21.49 9.09 4.85
C LYS A 82 22.87 9.12 4.16
N ASN A 83 22.90 9.31 2.84
CA ASN A 83 24.11 9.48 2.05
C ASN A 83 24.50 10.94 1.79
N GLY A 84 23.80 11.90 2.44
CA GLY A 84 24.14 13.32 2.42
C GLY A 84 23.39 14.17 1.39
N SER A 85 22.30 13.64 0.78
CA SER A 85 21.51 14.40 -0.18
C SER A 85 20.58 15.40 0.53
N GLU A 86 20.77 16.69 0.30
CA GLU A 86 19.85 17.74 0.75
C GLU A 86 18.58 17.81 -0.13
N ILE A 87 18.72 17.51 -1.42
CA ILE A 87 17.61 17.50 -2.38
C ILE A 87 16.59 16.43 -2.00
N ALA A 88 17.07 15.25 -1.60
CA ALA A 88 16.21 14.15 -1.18
C ALA A 88 15.34 14.50 0.04
N SER A 89 15.80 15.38 0.94
CA SER A 89 15.00 15.86 2.07
C SER A 89 13.76 16.62 1.59
N LYS A 90 13.92 17.53 0.63
CA LYS A 90 12.81 18.26 0.01
C LYS A 90 11.89 17.34 -0.79
N ASN A 91 12.47 16.38 -1.53
CA ASN A 91 11.71 15.38 -2.28
C ASN A 91 10.89 14.48 -1.35
N LEU A 92 11.42 14.12 -0.17
CA LEU A 92 10.69 13.35 0.83
C LEU A 92 9.49 14.13 1.40
N GLU A 93 9.64 15.44 1.66
CA GLU A 93 8.52 16.30 2.08
C GLU A 93 7.42 16.35 1.01
N ILE A 94 7.80 16.49 -0.26
CA ILE A 94 6.85 16.47 -1.38
C ILE A 94 6.18 15.09 -1.47
N ALA A 95 6.97 14.00 -1.40
CA ALA A 95 6.45 12.64 -1.44
C ALA A 95 5.51 12.31 -0.26
N ASN A 96 5.66 12.98 0.89
CA ASN A 96 4.72 12.85 2.00
C ASN A 96 3.36 13.49 1.73
N LYS A 97 3.28 14.42 0.78
CA LYS A 97 2.02 15.05 0.32
C LYS A 97 1.39 14.30 -0.85
N LEU A 98 2.12 13.35 -1.47
CA LEU A 98 1.58 12.56 -2.58
C LEU A 98 0.73 11.40 -2.07
N PRO A 99 -0.37 11.07 -2.79
CA PRO A 99 -1.15 9.88 -2.48
C PRO A 99 -0.29 8.63 -2.53
N LYS A 100 -0.50 7.74 -1.58
CA LYS A 100 0.17 6.44 -1.53
C LYS A 100 -0.44 5.43 -2.53
N LEU A 101 -1.35 5.85 -3.38
CA LEU A 101 -1.96 4.99 -4.39
C LEU A 101 -0.88 4.33 -5.24
N CYS A 102 -0.90 3.03 -5.23
CA CYS A 102 -0.13 2.21 -6.13
C CYS A 102 -1.04 1.75 -7.26
N PRO A 103 -0.79 2.18 -8.51
CA PRO A 103 -1.67 1.86 -9.63
C PRO A 103 -1.68 0.37 -9.99
N GLU A 104 -0.78 -0.45 -9.44
CA GLU A 104 -0.69 -1.86 -9.78
C GLU A 104 -0.56 -2.79 -8.58
N ARG A 105 -1.41 -3.83 -8.59
CA ARG A 105 -1.48 -4.89 -7.57
C ARG A 105 -0.13 -5.57 -7.30
N ALA A 106 0.70 -5.77 -8.32
CA ALA A 106 1.93 -6.58 -8.21
C ALA A 106 3.08 -5.86 -7.49
N ILE A 107 3.13 -4.52 -7.53
CA ILE A 107 4.26 -3.73 -6.99
C ILE A 107 4.02 -3.30 -5.55
N CYS A 108 2.75 -3.33 -5.10
CA CYS A 108 2.34 -2.94 -3.76
C CYS A 108 2.21 -4.11 -2.77
N GLU A 109 2.66 -5.29 -3.13
CA GLU A 109 2.54 -6.51 -2.30
C GLU A 109 3.23 -6.43 -0.93
N ASN A 110 4.15 -5.48 -0.75
CA ASN A 110 4.82 -5.24 0.53
C ASN A 110 4.08 -4.27 1.48
N TRP A 111 2.86 -3.89 1.17
CA TRP A 111 2.01 -3.13 2.10
C TRP A 111 1.39 -4.10 3.10
N THR A 112 1.97 -4.14 4.27
CA THR A 112 1.69 -5.20 5.24
C THR A 112 0.33 -5.05 5.91
N THR A 113 -0.21 -3.84 6.06
CA THR A 113 -1.38 -3.62 6.90
C THR A 113 -2.65 -3.27 6.13
N ILE A 114 -2.59 -2.41 5.11
CA ILE A 114 -3.78 -2.02 4.32
C ILE A 114 -3.64 -2.39 2.86
N ARG A 115 -4.69 -3.00 2.30
CA ARG A 115 -4.81 -3.34 0.89
C ARG A 115 -6.10 -2.80 0.32
N PHE A 116 -6.03 -2.13 -0.84
CA PHE A 116 -7.21 -1.72 -1.60
C PHE A 116 -7.56 -2.78 -2.65
N VAL A 117 -8.86 -3.02 -2.80
CA VAL A 117 -9.40 -3.82 -3.89
C VAL A 117 -10.16 -2.87 -4.80
N GLU A 118 -9.70 -2.77 -6.04
CA GLU A 118 -10.27 -1.91 -7.07
C GLU A 118 -10.92 -2.76 -8.15
N GLU A 119 -12.09 -2.35 -8.60
CA GLU A 119 -12.80 -2.92 -9.73
C GLU A 119 -13.43 -1.80 -10.54
N ASP A 120 -13.24 -1.79 -11.86
CA ASP A 120 -13.76 -0.78 -12.80
C ASP A 120 -13.47 0.68 -12.40
N GLY A 121 -12.26 0.96 -11.89
CA GLY A 121 -11.85 2.31 -11.48
C GLY A 121 -12.50 2.81 -10.20
N LYS A 122 -13.08 1.91 -9.41
CA LYS A 122 -13.63 2.20 -8.07
C LYS A 122 -12.95 1.33 -7.03
N ILE A 123 -12.68 1.90 -5.88
CA ILE A 123 -12.23 1.10 -4.75
C ILE A 123 -13.47 0.48 -4.09
N GLU A 124 -13.57 -0.83 -4.16
CA GLU A 124 -14.68 -1.55 -3.55
C GLU A 124 -14.48 -1.77 -2.06
N LYS A 125 -13.27 -2.08 -1.66
CA LYS A 125 -12.96 -2.34 -0.26
C LYS A 125 -11.50 -2.08 0.11
N MET A 126 -11.31 -1.79 1.40
CA MET A 126 -10.00 -1.81 2.05
C MET A 126 -9.91 -3.03 2.94
N VAL A 127 -8.79 -3.75 2.88
CA VAL A 127 -8.50 -4.91 3.72
C VAL A 127 -7.39 -4.54 4.70
N ILE A 128 -7.69 -4.57 5.99
CA ILE A 128 -6.75 -4.26 7.08
C ILE A 128 -6.39 -5.57 7.77
N ARG A 129 -5.10 -5.86 7.87
CA ARG A 129 -4.52 -7.04 8.51
C ARG A 129 -3.72 -6.65 9.75
N GLY A 130 -3.03 -7.59 10.37
CA GLY A 130 -2.16 -7.30 11.51
C GLY A 130 -2.82 -7.52 12.88
N PHE A 131 -3.93 -8.26 12.92
CA PHE A 131 -4.53 -8.65 14.19
C PHE A 131 -3.77 -9.83 14.81
N PRO A 132 -3.19 -9.67 16.01
CA PRO A 132 -2.61 -10.80 16.75
C PRO A 132 -3.68 -11.84 17.10
N VAL A 133 -3.25 -13.08 17.32
CA VAL A 133 -4.15 -14.18 17.66
C VAL A 133 -4.98 -13.83 18.91
N ASP A 134 -6.29 -14.08 18.85
CA ASP A 134 -7.26 -13.81 19.93
C ASP A 134 -7.28 -12.33 20.41
N LYS A 135 -6.77 -11.37 19.60
CA LYS A 135 -6.85 -9.94 19.91
C LYS A 135 -7.84 -9.23 18.98
N GLU A 136 -8.53 -8.25 19.56
CA GLU A 136 -9.52 -7.42 18.88
C GLU A 136 -8.94 -6.17 18.23
N GLU A 137 -7.70 -5.82 18.56
CA GLU A 137 -6.99 -4.67 18.02
C GLU A 137 -5.72 -5.11 17.27
N VAL A 138 -5.31 -4.33 16.29
CA VAL A 138 -4.01 -4.44 15.65
C VAL A 138 -2.90 -3.93 16.57
N THR A 139 -1.65 -4.24 16.29
CA THR A 139 -0.52 -3.75 17.08
C THR A 139 -0.31 -2.24 16.92
N GLU A 140 0.50 -1.62 17.78
CA GLU A 140 0.78 -0.17 17.66
C GLU A 140 1.51 0.19 16.38
N THR A 141 2.33 -0.72 15.84
CA THR A 141 3.00 -0.52 14.55
C THR A 141 1.98 -0.41 13.43
N GLU A 142 1.05 -1.37 13.35
CA GLU A 142 -0.03 -1.34 12.36
C GLU A 142 -0.97 -0.15 12.58
N LYS A 143 -1.26 0.23 13.83
CA LYS A 143 -2.05 1.43 14.12
C LYS A 143 -1.40 2.69 13.56
N GLN A 144 -0.07 2.80 13.63
CA GLN A 144 0.65 3.94 13.07
C GLN A 144 0.55 3.96 11.53
N GLU A 145 0.75 2.82 10.88
CA GLU A 145 0.58 2.69 9.43
C GLU A 145 -0.86 3.03 9.00
N ILE A 146 -1.86 2.55 9.73
CA ILE A 146 -3.28 2.85 9.45
C ILE A 146 -3.56 4.36 9.61
N ARG A 147 -3.03 5.02 10.64
CA ARG A 147 -3.20 6.48 10.81
C ARG A 147 -2.67 7.27 9.61
N GLU A 148 -1.47 6.94 9.18
CA GLU A 148 -0.83 7.61 8.04
C GLU A 148 -1.64 7.41 6.75
N GLU A 149 -2.20 6.22 6.53
CA GLU A 149 -3.06 5.91 5.38
C GLU A 149 -4.42 6.62 5.46
N ILE A 150 -5.06 6.58 6.62
CA ILE A 150 -6.40 7.14 6.83
C ILE A 150 -6.38 8.65 6.71
N GLU A 151 -5.44 9.33 7.36
CA GLU A 151 -5.31 10.78 7.27
C GLU A 151 -5.22 11.24 5.81
N TYR A 152 -4.53 10.48 5.01
CA TYR A 152 -4.30 10.83 3.62
C TYR A 152 -5.45 10.39 2.69
N LEU A 153 -5.84 9.12 2.75
CA LEU A 153 -6.75 8.51 1.78
C LEU A 153 -8.23 8.83 2.06
N LEU A 154 -8.69 8.61 3.30
CA LEU A 154 -10.09 8.79 3.61
C LEU A 154 -10.52 10.26 3.59
N ASN A 155 -9.62 11.17 3.97
CA ASN A 155 -9.94 12.59 4.05
C ASN A 155 -9.84 13.33 2.71
N ILE A 156 -9.11 12.78 1.74
CA ILE A 156 -8.87 13.45 0.46
C ILE A 156 -9.69 12.83 -0.68
N PHE A 157 -9.83 11.51 -0.71
CA PHE A 157 -10.40 10.82 -1.86
C PHE A 157 -11.92 10.60 -1.80
N PHE A 158 -12.44 10.26 -0.64
CA PHE A 158 -13.85 9.87 -0.51
C PHE A 158 -14.69 11.03 0.01
N GLU A 159 -15.74 11.41 -0.72
CA GLU A 159 -16.74 12.38 -0.29
C GLU A 159 -18.10 11.68 -0.11
N ASN A 160 -18.80 11.94 1.01
CA ASN A 160 -20.12 11.39 1.32
C ASN A 160 -20.22 9.87 1.17
N GLU A 161 -19.16 9.15 1.62
CA GLU A 161 -19.09 7.71 1.53
C GLU A 161 -19.77 7.03 2.69
N GLU A 162 -20.28 5.83 2.45
CA GLU A 162 -20.80 4.96 3.48
C GLU A 162 -19.95 3.70 3.59
N PHE A 163 -19.56 3.38 4.82
CA PHE A 163 -18.74 2.19 5.11
C PHE A 163 -19.56 1.11 5.79
N GLU A 164 -19.39 -0.12 5.34
CA GLU A 164 -19.68 -1.31 6.13
C GLU A 164 -18.35 -1.93 6.59
N ILE A 165 -18.21 -2.20 7.88
CA ILE A 165 -16.97 -2.75 8.44
C ILE A 165 -17.22 -4.19 8.86
N ILE A 166 -16.44 -5.11 8.31
CA ILE A 166 -16.60 -6.55 8.50
C ILE A 166 -15.33 -7.12 9.12
N GLY A 167 -15.42 -7.71 10.31
CA GLY A 167 -14.32 -8.40 10.95
C GLY A 167 -14.32 -9.89 10.65
N TYR A 168 -13.12 -10.47 10.61
CA TYR A 168 -12.86 -11.89 10.38
C TYR A 168 -11.82 -12.43 11.36
N THR A 169 -11.86 -13.74 11.57
CA THR A 169 -10.88 -14.52 12.33
C THR A 169 -10.26 -15.58 11.43
N ASP A 170 -9.16 -16.18 11.87
CA ASP A 170 -8.72 -17.44 11.33
C ASP A 170 -9.46 -18.64 12.00
N GLU A 171 -9.21 -19.85 11.53
CA GLU A 171 -9.85 -21.07 12.04
C GLU A 171 -9.41 -21.45 13.46
N THR A 172 -8.26 -21.00 13.92
CA THR A 172 -7.70 -21.41 15.23
C THR A 172 -8.14 -20.54 16.38
N GLU A 173 -8.69 -19.33 16.10
CA GLU A 173 -9.08 -18.36 17.13
C GLU A 173 -10.35 -18.77 17.86
N LYS A 174 -10.47 -18.32 19.12
CA LYS A 174 -11.60 -18.60 20.01
C LYS A 174 -12.72 -17.58 19.82
N ASN A 175 -13.96 -17.98 20.14
CA ASN A 175 -15.12 -17.08 20.09
C ASN A 175 -15.26 -16.30 18.78
N LYS A 176 -15.00 -16.95 17.67
CA LYS A 176 -14.81 -16.36 16.33
C LYS A 176 -15.82 -15.26 15.97
N LYS A 177 -17.12 -15.50 16.17
CA LYS A 177 -18.17 -14.51 15.86
C LYS A 177 -18.06 -13.26 16.73
N LYS A 178 -17.87 -13.43 18.03
CA LYS A 178 -17.73 -12.31 18.95
C LYS A 178 -16.44 -11.54 18.70
N LEU A 179 -15.32 -12.25 18.53
CA LEU A 179 -14.01 -11.62 18.28
C LEU A 179 -14.00 -10.83 16.97
N SER A 180 -14.54 -11.40 15.91
CA SER A 180 -14.63 -10.70 14.62
C SER A 180 -15.52 -9.47 14.67
N LEU A 181 -16.65 -9.50 15.38
CA LEU A 181 -17.47 -8.32 15.59
C LEU A 181 -16.70 -7.25 16.40
N SER A 182 -16.04 -7.65 17.48
CA SER A 182 -15.22 -6.74 18.29
C SER A 182 -14.12 -6.06 17.46
N ARG A 183 -13.46 -6.80 16.55
CA ARG A 183 -12.51 -6.21 15.58
C ARG A 183 -13.13 -5.13 14.71
N ALA A 184 -14.33 -5.37 14.18
CA ALA A 184 -15.04 -4.39 13.36
C ALA A 184 -15.41 -3.12 14.18
N GLU A 185 -15.88 -3.30 15.41
CA GLU A 185 -16.25 -2.20 16.32
C GLU A 185 -15.02 -1.39 16.74
N LYS A 186 -13.92 -2.06 17.12
CA LYS A 186 -12.66 -1.40 17.48
C LYS A 186 -12.05 -0.64 16.31
N MET A 187 -12.11 -1.19 15.10
CA MET A 187 -11.67 -0.50 13.92
C MET A 187 -12.53 0.74 13.63
N ALA A 188 -13.86 0.64 13.75
CA ALA A 188 -14.77 1.77 13.59
C ALA A 188 -14.47 2.90 14.61
N GLU A 189 -14.21 2.54 15.86
CA GLU A 189 -13.81 3.48 16.90
C GLU A 189 -12.47 4.14 16.57
N PHE A 190 -11.48 3.34 16.18
CA PHE A 190 -10.16 3.82 15.80
C PHE A 190 -10.21 4.81 14.64
N LEU A 191 -10.99 4.53 13.58
CA LEU A 191 -11.17 5.42 12.45
C LEU A 191 -11.75 6.78 12.88
N LYS A 192 -12.78 6.76 13.72
CA LYS A 192 -13.42 7.99 14.23
C LYS A 192 -12.47 8.84 15.08
N GLN A 193 -11.64 8.18 15.93
CA GLN A 193 -10.69 8.87 16.78
C GLN A 193 -9.49 9.45 16.02
N ASN A 194 -9.16 8.90 14.84
CA ASN A 194 -7.99 9.27 14.07
C ASN A 194 -8.32 10.04 12.77
N GLY A 195 -9.37 10.84 12.80
CA GLY A 195 -9.62 11.84 11.77
C GLY A 195 -10.53 11.41 10.62
N LEU A 196 -11.32 10.34 10.78
CA LEU A 196 -12.37 10.03 9.81
C LEU A 196 -13.31 11.25 9.65
N ARG A 197 -13.47 11.74 8.42
CA ARG A 197 -14.32 12.89 8.13
C ARG A 197 -15.77 12.66 8.56
N LYS A 198 -16.43 13.72 9.00
CA LYS A 198 -17.81 13.68 9.51
C LYS A 198 -18.86 13.32 8.45
N ASP A 199 -18.56 13.54 7.18
CA ASP A 199 -19.43 13.18 6.05
C ASP A 199 -19.35 11.70 5.68
N ILE A 200 -18.34 10.97 6.15
CA ILE A 200 -18.22 9.51 5.98
C ILE A 200 -19.00 8.80 7.08
N LYS A 201 -19.97 7.99 6.70
CA LYS A 201 -20.84 7.28 7.63
C LYS A 201 -20.43 5.81 7.74
N ILE A 202 -20.24 5.34 8.96
CA ILE A 202 -20.15 3.90 9.23
C ILE A 202 -21.57 3.41 9.48
N THR A 203 -22.13 2.68 8.52
CA THR A 203 -23.53 2.26 8.53
C THR A 203 -23.73 0.89 9.17
N LYS A 204 -22.68 0.04 9.18
CA LYS A 204 -22.81 -1.34 9.65
C LYS A 204 -21.48 -1.89 10.16
N MET A 205 -21.52 -2.67 11.21
CA MET A 205 -20.41 -3.46 11.73
C MET A 205 -20.84 -4.92 11.86
N ILE A 206 -20.05 -5.84 11.30
CA ILE A 206 -20.42 -7.26 11.18
C ILE A 206 -19.25 -8.12 11.60
N GLY A 207 -19.51 -9.14 12.44
CA GLY A 207 -18.56 -10.23 12.69
C GLY A 207 -18.88 -11.44 11.85
N LYS A 208 -17.97 -11.87 11.01
CA LYS A 208 -18.12 -13.06 10.15
C LYS A 208 -17.44 -14.31 10.72
N GLY A 209 -16.66 -14.17 11.80
CA GLY A 209 -15.86 -15.30 12.29
C GLY A 209 -14.84 -15.73 11.23
N SER A 210 -14.66 -17.02 11.06
CA SER A 210 -13.77 -17.61 10.07
C SER A 210 -14.42 -17.86 8.70
N GLU A 211 -15.59 -17.29 8.44
CA GLU A 211 -16.22 -17.37 7.12
C GLU A 211 -15.38 -16.65 6.05
N ASN A 212 -15.41 -17.15 4.81
CA ASN A 212 -14.74 -16.54 3.66
C ASN A 212 -13.24 -16.26 3.88
N PRO A 213 -12.42 -17.27 4.18
CA PRO A 213 -10.99 -17.12 4.27
C PRO A 213 -10.42 -16.61 2.94
N ILE A 214 -9.47 -15.66 2.99
CA ILE A 214 -8.79 -15.13 1.80
C ILE A 214 -7.47 -15.85 1.52
N ASP A 215 -7.05 -16.69 2.46
CA ASP A 215 -5.84 -17.48 2.37
C ASP A 215 -6.02 -18.82 3.12
N THR A 216 -5.06 -19.75 2.97
CA THR A 216 -5.11 -21.03 3.68
C THR A 216 -4.96 -20.86 5.19
N ASN A 217 -5.69 -21.67 5.97
CA ASN A 217 -5.51 -21.71 7.41
C ASN A 217 -4.37 -22.66 7.85
N ASP A 218 -3.73 -23.39 6.93
CA ASP A 218 -2.67 -24.36 7.23
C ASP A 218 -1.35 -23.68 7.59
N THR A 219 -1.07 -22.50 7.00
CA THR A 219 0.16 -21.77 7.23
C THR A 219 -0.04 -20.63 8.24
N VAL A 220 1.06 -20.22 8.90
CA VAL A 220 1.07 -19.06 9.80
C VAL A 220 0.72 -17.78 9.04
N GLU A 221 1.26 -17.61 7.84
CA GLU A 221 1.03 -16.46 6.97
C GLU A 221 -0.44 -16.40 6.51
N GLY A 222 -1.00 -17.53 6.05
CA GLY A 222 -2.38 -17.57 5.62
C GLY A 222 -3.36 -17.27 6.77
N ARG A 223 -3.10 -17.78 7.97
CA ARG A 223 -3.89 -17.39 9.16
C ARG A 223 -3.74 -15.91 9.49
N TYR A 224 -2.55 -15.33 9.37
CA TYR A 224 -2.34 -13.89 9.53
C TYR A 224 -3.19 -13.08 8.54
N ASN A 225 -3.26 -13.50 7.28
CA ASN A 225 -4.08 -12.85 6.26
C ASN A 225 -5.59 -13.00 6.54
N ASN A 226 -6.01 -14.11 7.13
CA ASN A 226 -7.42 -14.35 7.48
C ASN A 226 -7.89 -13.51 8.68
N ARG A 227 -7.00 -13.18 9.63
CA ARG A 227 -7.28 -12.25 10.73
C ARG A 227 -7.28 -10.81 10.23
N ARG A 228 -8.43 -10.35 9.76
CA ARG A 228 -8.57 -9.07 9.08
C ARG A 228 -9.86 -8.35 9.39
N VAL A 229 -9.88 -7.08 9.01
CA VAL A 229 -11.10 -6.28 8.87
C VAL A 229 -11.18 -5.83 7.41
N GLU A 230 -12.35 -5.94 6.82
CA GLU A 230 -12.69 -5.38 5.51
C GLU A 230 -13.60 -4.17 5.71
N ILE A 231 -13.28 -3.06 5.07
CA ILE A 231 -14.12 -1.87 5.01
C ILE A 231 -14.66 -1.80 3.58
N LEU A 232 -15.94 -2.09 3.42
CA LEU A 232 -16.63 -1.99 2.13
C LEU A 232 -17.06 -0.57 1.90
N LEU A 233 -16.84 -0.07 0.68
CA LEU A 233 -17.21 1.27 0.26
C LEU A 233 -18.46 1.19 -0.63
N LYS A 234 -19.50 1.94 -0.29
CA LYS A 234 -20.76 1.88 -1.03
C LYS A 234 -20.66 2.53 -2.41
N ASN A 235 -19.99 3.66 -2.51
CA ASN A 235 -19.83 4.38 -3.77
C ASN A 235 -18.47 4.14 -4.40
N GLY A 236 -17.43 3.98 -3.59
CA GLY A 236 -16.05 3.71 -4.01
C GLY A 236 -15.43 4.77 -4.92
N LYS A 237 -16.09 5.95 -5.06
CA LYS A 237 -15.64 7.01 -5.94
C LYS A 237 -14.45 7.74 -5.36
N VAL A 238 -13.35 7.74 -6.08
CA VAL A 238 -12.15 8.47 -5.74
C VAL A 238 -12.19 9.84 -6.41
N LYS A 239 -12.01 10.90 -5.62
CA LYS A 239 -11.81 12.24 -6.17
C LYS A 239 -10.49 12.27 -6.92
N LYS A 240 -10.54 12.54 -8.24
CA LYS A 240 -9.33 12.66 -9.04
C LYS A 240 -8.52 13.86 -8.55
N ILE A 241 -7.37 13.60 -7.93
CA ILE A 241 -6.45 14.65 -7.49
C ILE A 241 -5.43 14.86 -8.58
N ASP A 242 -5.33 16.10 -9.05
CA ASP A 242 -4.22 16.51 -9.90
C ASP A 242 -2.96 16.67 -9.04
N ILE A 243 -2.09 15.68 -9.10
CA ILE A 243 -0.80 15.68 -8.40
C ILE A 243 0.35 16.20 -9.25
N SER A 244 0.07 16.64 -10.48
CA SER A 244 1.10 17.08 -11.44
C SER A 244 1.98 18.19 -10.85
N ASN A 245 1.38 19.16 -10.17
CA ASN A 245 2.13 20.22 -9.50
C ASN A 245 3.08 19.71 -8.43
N LEU A 246 2.72 18.68 -7.67
CA LEU A 246 3.60 18.08 -6.66
C LEU A 246 4.73 17.27 -7.34
N LEU A 247 4.40 16.48 -8.37
CA LEU A 247 5.40 15.69 -9.09
C LEU A 247 6.44 16.58 -9.78
N ASN A 248 6.02 17.73 -10.32
CA ASN A 248 6.93 18.69 -10.98
C ASN A 248 7.89 19.37 -10.01
N GLN A 249 7.62 19.37 -8.70
CA GLN A 249 8.52 19.92 -7.68
C GLN A 249 9.65 18.96 -7.29
N LEU A 250 9.55 17.67 -7.63
CA LEU A 250 10.60 16.69 -7.36
C LEU A 250 11.84 16.99 -8.21
N LYS A 251 13.00 17.13 -7.57
CA LYS A 251 14.26 17.52 -8.20
C LYS A 251 15.20 16.32 -8.33
N ASP A 252 15.81 16.19 -9.51
CA ASP A 252 16.93 15.28 -9.73
C ASP A 252 18.22 15.87 -9.14
N GLU A 253 19.19 15.02 -8.88
CA GLU A 253 20.54 15.33 -8.39
C GLU A 253 21.58 15.16 -9.48
#